data_690e227b10afd9bbbf07f614301a7e2c
#
_entry.id   690e227b10afd9bbbf07f614301a7e2c
#
_cell.length_a   1.000
_cell.length_b   1.000
_cell.length_c   1.000
_cell.angle_alpha   90.00
_cell.angle_beta   90.00
_cell.angle_gamma   90.00
#
_symmetry.space_group_name_H-M   'P 1'
#
loop_
_entity.id
_entity.type
_entity.pdbx_description
1 polymer ?
#
loop_
_entity_poly.entity_id
_entity_poly.type
_entity_poly.pdbx_seq_one_letter_code
_entity_poly.pdbx_strand_id
1 'polypeptide(L)'
;RLKTIVPDMVIDYKLPIVTPLGENSFRGKGGLPLDEACIFAKELEACGVDTLHVAQANHTGNMGDTIPAMGTQPYGFMVSYSKKIKELVSIPVSVVGRIVTPEAAEAVITNGSADIIGLGRSLLTDPDFANKCADGHCCNVRTCMMCNKGCTDNIQNRAFLSCVLNAENGYEGSRQITPAASTKNIAIIGAGIAGLEAARVAALRGHHVTIFEKSLQIGGQLLIALSLIHISEPT
;
A
#
# COMPACT_ATOMS: atom_id res chain seq x y z
N ARG A 1 5.69 21.79 25.00
CA ARG A 1 5.89 23.14 24.43
C ARG A 1 4.99 23.41 23.21
N LEU A 2 4.81 22.46 22.26
CA LEU A 2 3.92 22.67 21.12
C LEU A 2 2.45 22.91 21.57
N LYS A 3 1.91 22.07 22.41
CA LYS A 3 0.53 22.20 22.95
C LYS A 3 0.36 23.41 23.88
N THR A 4 1.44 23.99 24.38
CA THR A 4 1.37 25.26 25.12
C THR A 4 1.06 26.43 24.17
N ILE A 5 1.47 26.32 22.90
CA ILE A 5 1.27 27.36 21.88
C ILE A 5 -0.05 27.12 21.13
N VAL A 6 -0.34 25.85 20.81
CA VAL A 6 -1.57 25.42 20.12
C VAL A 6 -2.18 24.25 20.89
N PRO A 7 -3.08 24.51 21.85
CA PRO A 7 -3.61 23.49 22.77
C PRO A 7 -4.32 22.31 22.07
N ASP A 8 -5.04 22.57 21.00
CA ASP A 8 -5.81 21.58 20.26
C ASP A 8 -5.02 20.86 19.15
N MET A 9 -3.69 21.06 19.09
CA MET A 9 -2.84 20.39 18.10
C MET A 9 -2.78 18.90 18.39
N VAL A 10 -3.11 18.08 17.39
CA VAL A 10 -2.87 16.64 17.39
C VAL A 10 -1.42 16.38 17.00
N ILE A 11 -0.68 15.67 17.84
CA ILE A 11 0.71 15.29 17.60
C ILE A 11 0.73 13.79 17.29
N ASP A 12 0.94 13.45 16.02
CA ASP A 12 1.24 12.09 15.57
C ASP A 12 2.76 11.91 15.48
N TYR A 13 3.32 10.98 16.24
CA TYR A 13 4.74 10.72 16.25
C TYR A 13 5.09 9.45 15.50
N LYS A 14 5.86 9.58 14.43
CA LYS A 14 6.37 8.42 13.69
C LYS A 14 7.53 7.78 14.48
N LEU A 15 7.26 6.62 15.08
CA LEU A 15 8.20 5.83 15.86
C LEU A 15 9.00 4.92 14.94
N PRO A 16 10.30 5.23 14.68
CA PRO A 16 11.12 4.45 13.77
C PRO A 16 11.74 3.26 14.49
N ILE A 17 11.37 2.05 14.10
CA ILE A 17 11.91 0.81 14.67
C ILE A 17 12.86 0.16 13.66
N VAL A 18 14.03 -0.31 14.11
CA VAL A 18 14.92 -1.17 13.33
C VAL A 18 14.50 -2.63 13.49
N THR A 19 14.49 -3.37 12.38
CA THR A 19 14.10 -4.80 12.38
C THR A 19 15.33 -5.67 12.17
N PRO A 20 15.40 -6.88 12.76
CA PRO A 20 16.53 -7.77 12.58
C PRO A 20 16.76 -8.14 11.11
N LEU A 21 18.02 -8.17 10.68
CA LEU A 21 18.45 -8.66 9.37
C LEU A 21 19.22 -9.98 9.48
N GLY A 22 19.85 -10.22 10.62
CA GLY A 22 20.65 -11.41 10.97
C GLY A 22 21.22 -11.23 12.36
N GLU A 23 22.13 -12.09 12.77
CA GLU A 23 22.83 -11.94 14.07
C GLU A 23 23.57 -10.60 14.10
N ASN A 24 23.25 -9.77 15.08
CA ASN A 24 23.86 -8.46 15.32
C ASN A 24 23.76 -7.47 14.15
N SER A 25 22.82 -7.66 13.23
CA SER A 25 22.55 -6.70 12.14
C SER A 25 21.08 -6.34 12.05
N PHE A 26 20.81 -5.09 11.64
CA PHE A 26 19.46 -4.53 11.58
C PHE A 26 19.19 -3.88 10.22
N ARG A 27 17.92 -3.97 9.80
CA ARG A 27 17.38 -3.15 8.70
C ARG A 27 17.05 -1.77 9.22
N GLY A 28 17.43 -0.75 8.47
CA GLY A 28 17.27 0.65 8.84
C GLY A 28 18.39 1.15 9.75
N LYS A 29 18.54 2.46 9.79
CA LYS A 29 19.51 3.18 10.61
C LYS A 29 18.82 4.34 11.30
N GLY A 30 19.34 4.76 12.45
CA GLY A 30 18.80 5.90 13.20
C GLY A 30 17.40 5.67 13.79
N GLY A 31 16.96 4.41 13.87
CA GLY A 31 15.78 3.98 14.60
C GLY A 31 16.16 3.26 15.88
N LEU A 32 15.15 2.81 16.61
CA LEU A 32 15.30 2.15 17.90
C LEU A 32 15.10 0.63 17.77
N PRO A 33 15.89 -0.19 18.46
CA PRO A 33 15.51 -1.57 18.75
C PRO A 33 14.14 -1.60 19.46
N LEU A 34 13.44 -2.73 19.39
CA LEU A 34 12.07 -2.81 19.89
C LEU A 34 11.96 -2.51 21.39
N ASP A 35 12.89 -2.98 22.21
CA ASP A 35 12.93 -2.73 23.65
C ASP A 35 13.10 -1.24 23.99
N GLU A 36 14.00 -0.55 23.33
CA GLU A 36 14.18 0.90 23.45
C GLU A 36 12.94 1.65 22.93
N ALA A 37 12.37 1.21 21.80
CA ALA A 37 11.15 1.80 21.25
C ALA A 37 9.96 1.67 22.21
N CYS A 38 9.86 0.56 22.96
CA CYS A 38 8.85 0.35 23.98
C CYS A 38 8.98 1.33 25.15
N ILE A 39 10.20 1.60 25.60
CA ILE A 39 10.47 2.60 26.66
C ILE A 39 10.12 3.98 26.12
N PHE A 40 10.61 4.33 24.94
CA PHE A 40 10.40 5.64 24.34
C PHE A 40 8.94 5.93 24.02
N ALA A 41 8.15 4.92 23.65
CA ALA A 41 6.71 5.07 23.41
C ALA A 41 5.97 5.57 24.65
N LYS A 42 6.29 5.06 25.85
CA LYS A 42 5.72 5.51 27.12
C LYS A 42 6.12 6.94 27.45
N GLU A 43 7.36 7.31 27.20
CA GLU A 43 7.84 8.68 27.40
C GLU A 43 7.14 9.67 26.45
N LEU A 44 6.94 9.28 25.20
CA LEU A 44 6.20 10.08 24.23
C LEU A 44 4.75 10.33 24.68
N GLU A 45 4.05 9.30 25.15
CA GLU A 45 2.72 9.43 25.71
C GLU A 45 2.71 10.36 26.92
N ALA A 46 3.63 10.16 27.86
CA ALA A 46 3.77 11.03 29.05
C ALA A 46 4.09 12.48 28.68
N CYS A 47 4.78 12.72 27.57
CA CYS A 47 5.05 14.06 27.03
C CYS A 47 3.86 14.67 26.27
N GLY A 48 2.74 13.96 26.12
CA GLY A 48 1.51 14.46 25.52
C GLY A 48 1.45 14.31 24.00
N VAL A 49 2.12 13.29 23.45
CA VAL A 49 1.88 12.81 22.08
C VAL A 49 0.49 12.14 22.03
N ASP A 50 -0.26 12.38 20.97
CA ASP A 50 -1.65 11.89 20.86
C ASP A 50 -1.77 10.56 20.13
N THR A 51 -0.86 10.29 19.20
CA THR A 51 -0.83 9.02 18.43
C THR A 51 0.60 8.60 18.13
N LEU A 52 0.83 7.29 18.00
CA LEU A 52 2.11 6.73 17.58
C LEU A 52 1.97 6.02 16.25
N HIS A 53 2.85 6.35 15.29
CA HIS A 53 2.92 5.69 14.00
C HIS A 53 4.11 4.75 13.94
N VAL A 54 3.88 3.47 14.13
CA VAL A 54 4.93 2.43 14.08
C VAL A 54 5.34 2.15 12.65
N ALA A 55 6.61 2.38 12.35
CA ALA A 55 7.17 2.22 11.02
C ALA A 55 8.61 1.70 11.05
N GLN A 56 9.04 1.05 9.98
CA GLN A 56 10.44 0.70 9.76
C GLN A 56 11.30 1.95 9.68
N ALA A 57 12.40 1.93 10.44
CA ALA A 57 13.39 3.00 10.35
C ALA A 57 14.10 3.01 8.98
N ASN A 58 14.28 4.23 8.46
CA ASN A 58 15.06 4.44 7.23
C ASN A 58 15.80 5.76 7.34
N HIS A 59 16.95 5.77 7.90
CA HIS A 59 17.64 7.03 8.13
C HIS A 59 18.62 7.40 7.03
N THR A 60 19.14 6.71 6.19
CA THR A 60 20.16 7.14 5.20
C THR A 60 20.54 6.00 4.27
N GLY A 61 19.64 5.34 3.73
CA GLY A 61 20.17 4.25 3.05
C GLY A 61 19.28 3.58 2.03
N ASN A 62 19.10 2.34 2.18
CA ASN A 62 18.34 1.54 1.27
C ASN A 62 16.83 1.75 1.52
N MET A 63 16.17 2.48 0.63
CA MET A 63 14.70 2.61 0.70
C MET A 63 14.00 1.24 0.61
N GLY A 64 14.66 0.22 0.10
CA GLY A 64 14.15 -1.14 0.11
C GLY A 64 13.89 -1.72 1.50
N ASP A 65 14.55 -1.21 2.54
CA ASP A 65 14.26 -1.62 3.92
C ASP A 65 12.90 -1.08 4.41
N THR A 66 12.59 0.17 4.05
CA THR A 66 11.35 0.84 4.47
C THR A 66 10.20 0.56 3.51
N ILE A 67 10.48 0.50 2.22
CA ILE A 67 9.51 0.26 1.15
C ILE A 67 9.91 -1.01 0.39
N PRO A 68 9.81 -2.18 1.03
CA PRO A 68 10.31 -3.43 0.47
C PRO A 68 9.57 -3.82 -0.80
N ALA A 69 10.32 -4.28 -1.79
CA ALA A 69 9.81 -4.86 -3.01
C ALA A 69 9.20 -6.25 -2.75
N MET A 70 8.54 -6.81 -3.77
CA MET A 70 8.05 -8.18 -3.76
C MET A 70 9.18 -9.17 -3.38
N GLY A 71 8.87 -10.15 -2.54
CA GLY A 71 9.82 -11.19 -2.14
C GLY A 71 10.89 -10.79 -1.11
N THR A 72 10.99 -9.50 -0.71
CA THR A 72 12.08 -9.05 0.18
C THR A 72 11.76 -9.08 1.66
N GLN A 73 10.50 -8.91 2.03
CA GLN A 73 10.01 -8.97 3.41
C GLN A 73 8.57 -9.51 3.45
N PRO A 74 8.13 -10.13 4.54
CA PRO A 74 6.77 -10.64 4.66
C PRO A 74 5.72 -9.52 4.64
N TYR A 75 4.49 -9.84 4.27
CA TYR A 75 3.35 -8.95 4.41
C TYR A 75 3.09 -8.64 5.90
N GLY A 76 2.76 -7.39 6.21
CA GLY A 76 2.48 -6.98 7.58
C GLY A 76 3.69 -7.06 8.53
N PHE A 77 4.92 -7.01 8.02
CA PHE A 77 6.15 -7.23 8.81
C PHE A 77 6.31 -6.31 10.04
N MET A 78 5.61 -5.18 10.08
CA MET A 78 5.62 -4.28 11.25
C MET A 78 4.48 -4.53 12.25
N VAL A 79 3.54 -5.43 11.95
CA VAL A 79 2.35 -5.66 12.78
C VAL A 79 2.68 -6.21 14.18
N SER A 80 3.67 -7.11 14.28
CA SER A 80 4.10 -7.62 15.58
C SER A 80 4.74 -6.55 16.47
N TYR A 81 5.40 -5.59 15.85
CA TYR A 81 6.01 -4.45 16.55
C TYR A 81 4.94 -3.46 17.04
N SER A 82 3.95 -3.12 16.20
CA SER A 82 2.85 -2.26 16.62
C SER A 82 2.04 -2.88 17.76
N LYS A 83 1.79 -4.19 17.73
CA LYS A 83 1.11 -4.90 18.81
C LYS A 83 1.83 -4.72 20.13
N LYS A 84 3.16 -4.89 20.15
CA LYS A 84 3.98 -4.70 21.36
C LYS A 84 3.92 -3.27 21.89
N ILE A 85 3.97 -2.28 21.02
CA ILE A 85 3.82 -0.86 21.42
C ILE A 85 2.41 -0.62 21.98
N LYS A 86 1.36 -1.10 21.29
CA LYS A 86 -0.04 -0.93 21.72
C LYS A 86 -0.34 -1.55 23.09
N GLU A 87 0.29 -2.65 23.44
CA GLU A 87 0.17 -3.27 24.78
C GLU A 87 0.71 -2.39 25.92
N LEU A 88 1.49 -1.33 25.59
CA LEU A 88 2.23 -0.54 26.57
C LEU A 88 1.73 0.91 26.72
N VAL A 89 0.94 1.40 25.76
CA VAL A 89 0.41 2.76 25.72
C VAL A 89 -1.13 2.75 25.63
N SER A 90 -1.76 3.82 26.08
CA SER A 90 -3.21 4.01 25.98
C SER A 90 -3.64 4.84 24.76
N ILE A 91 -2.72 5.60 24.19
CA ILE A 91 -2.97 6.39 22.99
C ILE A 91 -3.07 5.51 21.73
N PRO A 92 -3.80 5.95 20.69
CA PRO A 92 -3.93 5.20 19.45
C PRO A 92 -2.57 4.89 18.79
N VAL A 93 -2.45 3.69 18.27
CA VAL A 93 -1.26 3.21 17.56
C VAL A 93 -1.62 2.91 16.11
N SER A 94 -0.92 3.53 15.18
CA SER A 94 -0.99 3.21 13.76
C SER A 94 0.20 2.37 13.31
N VAL A 95 -0.03 1.55 12.28
CA VAL A 95 1.03 0.71 11.68
C VAL A 95 1.03 0.81 10.18
N VAL A 96 2.23 0.83 9.60
CA VAL A 96 2.48 0.74 8.15
C VAL A 96 3.49 -0.36 7.87
N GLY A 97 3.29 -1.14 6.82
CA GLY A 97 4.27 -2.15 6.42
C GLY A 97 3.67 -3.29 5.60
N ARG A 98 3.56 -3.12 4.28
CA ARG A 98 3.05 -4.16 3.36
C ARG A 98 1.66 -4.72 3.72
N ILE A 99 0.78 -3.88 4.22
CA ILE A 99 -0.65 -4.19 4.36
C ILE A 99 -1.30 -3.77 3.05
N VAL A 100 -1.79 -4.74 2.28
CA VAL A 100 -2.19 -4.49 0.87
C VAL A 100 -3.60 -4.94 0.53
N THR A 101 -4.20 -5.80 1.35
CA THR A 101 -5.56 -6.27 1.16
C THR A 101 -6.49 -5.82 2.28
N PRO A 102 -7.80 -5.68 2.00
CA PRO A 102 -8.79 -5.37 3.01
C PRO A 102 -8.80 -6.35 4.18
N GLU A 103 -8.68 -7.64 3.90
CA GLU A 103 -8.70 -8.71 4.91
C GLU A 103 -7.50 -8.60 5.85
N ALA A 104 -6.30 -8.29 5.29
CA ALA A 104 -5.11 -8.08 6.10
C ALA A 104 -5.23 -6.83 6.98
N ALA A 105 -5.81 -5.74 6.47
CA ALA A 105 -6.06 -4.52 7.24
C ALA A 105 -7.06 -4.77 8.37
N GLU A 106 -8.19 -5.43 8.07
CA GLU A 106 -9.21 -5.79 9.06
C GLU A 106 -8.65 -6.71 10.15
N ALA A 107 -7.86 -7.71 9.77
CA ALA A 107 -7.23 -8.62 10.73
C ALA A 107 -6.32 -7.90 11.72
N VAL A 108 -5.58 -6.88 11.31
CA VAL A 108 -4.71 -6.10 12.19
C VAL A 108 -5.53 -5.36 13.25
N ILE A 109 -6.65 -4.76 12.87
CA ILE A 109 -7.56 -4.05 13.79
C ILE A 109 -8.26 -5.03 14.72
N THR A 110 -8.89 -6.06 14.16
CA THR A 110 -9.68 -7.06 14.91
C THR A 110 -8.83 -7.81 15.93
N ASN A 111 -7.58 -8.11 15.59
CA ASN A 111 -6.63 -8.77 16.50
C ASN A 111 -6.01 -7.80 17.54
N GLY A 112 -6.40 -6.53 17.54
CA GLY A 112 -5.89 -5.53 18.46
C GLY A 112 -4.40 -5.24 18.27
N SER A 113 -3.88 -5.40 17.06
CA SER A 113 -2.45 -5.16 16.78
C SER A 113 -2.13 -3.70 16.47
N ALA A 114 -3.12 -2.93 16.06
CA ALA A 114 -3.09 -1.48 15.89
C ALA A 114 -4.52 -0.92 15.91
N ASP A 115 -4.66 0.40 16.04
CA ASP A 115 -5.95 1.12 15.96
C ASP A 115 -6.17 1.72 14.56
N ILE A 116 -5.06 2.01 13.86
CA ILE A 116 -5.08 2.68 12.57
C ILE A 116 -4.13 1.97 11.61
N ILE A 117 -4.55 1.84 10.35
CA ILE A 117 -3.73 1.26 9.29
C ILE A 117 -3.17 2.37 8.38
N GLY A 118 -1.85 2.41 8.27
CA GLY A 118 -1.16 3.27 7.31
C GLY A 118 -1.05 2.58 5.94
N LEU A 119 -1.71 3.14 4.93
CA LEU A 119 -1.68 2.64 3.57
C LEU A 119 -0.92 3.62 2.66
N GLY A 120 0.25 3.23 2.16
CA GLY A 120 1.01 4.03 1.18
C GLY A 120 0.75 3.55 -0.25
N ARG A 121 1.53 2.57 -0.71
CA ARG A 121 1.43 2.05 -2.08
C ARG A 121 0.06 1.47 -2.45
N SER A 122 -0.68 0.96 -1.47
CA SER A 122 -2.06 0.48 -1.69
C SER A 122 -2.98 1.60 -2.16
N LEU A 123 -2.86 2.81 -1.60
CA LEU A 123 -3.64 3.98 -2.03
C LEU A 123 -3.17 4.56 -3.37
N LEU A 124 -1.88 4.41 -3.73
CA LEU A 124 -1.42 4.75 -5.09
C LEU A 124 -2.04 3.82 -6.14
N THR A 125 -2.24 2.55 -5.77
CA THR A 125 -2.83 1.54 -6.65
C THR A 125 -4.34 1.69 -6.74
N ASP A 126 -4.99 1.91 -5.60
CA ASP A 126 -6.44 2.12 -5.49
C ASP A 126 -6.74 3.23 -4.47
N PRO A 127 -6.96 4.47 -4.92
CA PRO A 127 -7.28 5.59 -4.03
C PRO A 127 -8.59 5.41 -3.28
N ASP A 128 -9.52 4.60 -3.80
CA ASP A 128 -10.82 4.29 -3.19
C ASP A 128 -10.79 3.07 -2.27
N PHE A 129 -9.62 2.58 -1.90
CA PHE A 129 -9.46 1.39 -1.05
C PHE A 129 -10.39 1.43 0.18
N ALA A 130 -10.31 2.50 0.97
CA ALA A 130 -11.10 2.63 2.19
C ALA A 130 -12.61 2.77 1.91
N ASN A 131 -12.99 3.54 0.89
CA ASN A 131 -14.39 3.71 0.49
C ASN A 131 -15.00 2.39 0.03
N LYS A 132 -14.30 1.64 -0.81
CA LYS A 132 -14.75 0.31 -1.26
C LYS A 132 -14.95 -0.66 -0.09
N CYS A 133 -14.08 -0.61 0.91
CA CYS A 133 -14.24 -1.42 2.11
C CYS A 133 -15.45 -1.00 2.94
N ALA A 134 -15.65 0.30 3.14
CA ALA A 134 -16.79 0.84 3.88
C ALA A 134 -18.13 0.50 3.22
N ASP A 135 -18.17 0.49 1.89
CA ASP A 135 -19.36 0.18 1.08
C ASP A 135 -19.59 -1.34 0.88
N GLY A 136 -18.77 -2.21 1.48
CA GLY A 136 -18.88 -3.67 1.34
C GLY A 136 -18.34 -4.22 0.00
N HIS A 137 -17.61 -3.41 -0.76
CA HIS A 137 -17.05 -3.77 -2.07
C HIS A 137 -15.56 -4.13 -2.02
N CYS A 138 -15.11 -4.79 -0.95
CA CYS A 138 -13.72 -5.18 -0.75
C CYS A 138 -13.12 -5.97 -1.91
N CYS A 139 -13.92 -6.83 -2.57
CA CYS A 139 -13.50 -7.61 -3.73
C CYS A 139 -13.13 -6.77 -4.97
N ASN A 140 -13.54 -5.50 -5.00
CA ASN A 140 -13.22 -4.55 -6.06
C ASN A 140 -11.94 -3.74 -5.79
N VAL A 141 -11.28 -3.97 -4.65
CA VAL A 141 -10.02 -3.30 -4.32
C VAL A 141 -8.90 -3.82 -5.22
N ARG A 142 -8.20 -2.90 -5.87
CA ARG A 142 -7.02 -3.20 -6.66
C ARG A 142 -5.80 -3.33 -5.75
N THR A 143 -5.37 -4.57 -5.52
CA THR A 143 -4.27 -4.89 -4.61
C THR A 143 -2.92 -4.49 -5.19
N CYS A 144 -2.10 -3.80 -4.40
CA CYS A 144 -0.73 -3.44 -4.77
C CYS A 144 0.17 -4.69 -4.84
N MET A 145 0.80 -4.92 -5.98
CA MET A 145 1.73 -6.04 -6.21
C MET A 145 3.16 -5.82 -5.68
N MET A 146 3.43 -4.69 -5.04
CA MET A 146 4.73 -4.36 -4.43
C MET A 146 5.92 -4.34 -5.42
N CYS A 147 5.69 -4.05 -6.71
CA CYS A 147 6.74 -4.05 -7.74
C CYS A 147 7.72 -2.87 -7.65
N ASN A 148 7.39 -1.82 -6.94
CA ASN A 148 8.15 -0.56 -6.77
C ASN A 148 8.42 0.24 -8.06
N LYS A 149 8.15 -0.28 -9.25
CA LYS A 149 8.57 0.28 -10.55
C LYS A 149 8.10 1.71 -10.83
N GLY A 150 6.81 1.99 -10.59
CA GLY A 150 6.25 3.31 -10.92
C GLY A 150 6.25 4.28 -9.74
N CYS A 151 6.37 3.78 -8.52
CA CYS A 151 6.37 4.58 -7.31
C CYS A 151 7.79 4.79 -6.76
N THR A 152 8.33 3.84 -6.00
CA THR A 152 9.60 3.98 -5.29
C THR A 152 10.78 4.21 -6.25
N ASP A 153 10.89 3.43 -7.32
CA ASP A 153 11.99 3.56 -8.28
C ASP A 153 11.94 4.92 -8.99
N ASN A 154 10.74 5.38 -9.36
CA ASN A 154 10.60 6.70 -9.99
C ASN A 154 10.99 7.82 -9.02
N ILE A 155 10.56 7.76 -7.74
CA ILE A 155 10.95 8.74 -6.73
C ILE A 155 12.48 8.76 -6.55
N GLN A 156 13.11 7.60 -6.43
CA GLN A 156 14.58 7.51 -6.30
C GLN A 156 15.31 8.08 -7.50
N ASN A 157 14.78 7.87 -8.69
CA ASN A 157 15.33 8.41 -9.94
C ASN A 157 14.86 9.84 -10.25
N ARG A 158 14.18 10.52 -9.32
CA ARG A 158 13.59 11.85 -9.52
C ARG A 158 12.67 11.94 -10.73
N ALA A 159 12.05 10.82 -11.08
CA ALA A 159 11.03 10.73 -12.12
C ALA A 159 9.63 10.96 -11.53
N PHE A 160 8.66 11.12 -12.41
CA PHE A 160 7.28 11.36 -12.02
C PHE A 160 6.64 10.11 -11.40
N LEU A 161 5.95 10.28 -10.28
CA LEU A 161 5.25 9.20 -9.58
C LEU A 161 4.16 8.59 -10.47
N SER A 162 4.13 7.27 -10.56
CA SER A 162 3.09 6.53 -11.26
C SER A 162 2.87 5.15 -10.63
N CYS A 163 1.85 4.43 -11.08
CA CYS A 163 1.60 3.06 -10.68
C CYS A 163 1.32 2.19 -11.90
N VAL A 164 1.96 1.02 -11.99
CA VAL A 164 1.77 0.09 -13.11
C VAL A 164 0.35 -0.50 -13.16
N LEU A 165 -0.37 -0.51 -12.04
CA LEU A 165 -1.74 -0.99 -11.93
C LEU A 165 -2.79 0.13 -11.95
N ASN A 166 -2.36 1.40 -11.90
CA ASN A 166 -3.27 2.55 -11.89
C ASN A 166 -2.76 3.62 -12.85
N ALA A 167 -3.33 3.64 -14.05
CA ALA A 167 -2.96 4.58 -15.10
C ALA A 167 -3.33 6.04 -14.80
N GLU A 168 -4.21 6.28 -13.83
CA GLU A 168 -4.62 7.62 -13.39
C GLU A 168 -3.64 8.20 -12.36
N ASN A 169 -2.88 7.35 -11.65
CA ASN A 169 -1.98 7.79 -10.60
C ASN A 169 -0.92 8.76 -11.12
N GLY A 170 -0.88 9.95 -10.53
CA GLY A 170 -0.06 11.07 -10.95
C GLY A 170 -0.63 11.87 -12.13
N TYR A 171 -1.80 11.49 -12.64
CA TYR A 171 -2.52 12.16 -13.73
C TYR A 171 -3.99 12.37 -13.41
N GLU A 172 -4.35 12.42 -12.13
CA GLU A 172 -5.72 12.46 -11.63
C GLU A 172 -6.50 13.65 -12.21
N GLY A 173 -5.83 14.77 -12.53
CA GLY A 173 -6.46 15.94 -13.16
C GLY A 173 -6.74 15.80 -14.65
N SER A 174 -6.11 14.85 -15.35
CA SER A 174 -6.17 14.76 -16.83
C SER A 174 -6.62 13.41 -17.38
N ARG A 175 -6.61 12.35 -16.56
CA ARG A 175 -6.93 10.98 -16.98
C ARG A 175 -8.11 10.37 -16.23
N GLN A 176 -8.96 11.19 -15.64
CA GLN A 176 -10.17 10.73 -14.96
C GLN A 176 -11.09 9.96 -15.92
N ILE A 177 -11.57 8.82 -15.45
CA ILE A 177 -12.59 8.04 -16.17
C ILE A 177 -13.93 8.71 -15.93
N THR A 178 -14.35 9.56 -16.88
CA THR A 178 -15.64 10.26 -16.83
C THR A 178 -16.62 9.64 -17.80
N PRO A 179 -17.95 9.73 -17.53
CA PRO A 179 -18.97 9.30 -18.47
C PRO A 179 -18.79 9.94 -19.85
N ALA A 180 -19.01 9.18 -20.91
CA ALA A 180 -18.93 9.67 -22.26
C ALA A 180 -20.14 10.58 -22.58
N ALA A 181 -19.94 11.62 -23.39
CA ALA A 181 -21.02 12.49 -23.83
C ALA A 181 -22.10 11.75 -24.66
N SER A 182 -21.73 10.65 -25.31
CA SER A 182 -22.66 9.76 -26.04
C SER A 182 -22.18 8.31 -25.96
N THR A 183 -23.12 7.38 -25.74
CA THR A 183 -22.85 5.95 -25.78
C THR A 183 -22.53 5.49 -27.20
N LYS A 184 -21.50 4.66 -27.34
CA LYS A 184 -21.09 4.06 -28.64
C LYS A 184 -21.00 2.55 -28.51
N ASN A 185 -21.10 1.85 -29.62
CA ASN A 185 -20.75 0.44 -29.74
C ASN A 185 -19.25 0.36 -30.09
N ILE A 186 -18.46 -0.28 -29.25
CA ILE A 186 -17.01 -0.39 -29.39
C ILE A 186 -16.65 -1.86 -29.58
N ALA A 187 -15.97 -2.17 -30.68
CA ALA A 187 -15.39 -3.48 -30.94
C ALA A 187 -13.89 -3.45 -30.57
N ILE A 188 -13.46 -4.39 -29.76
CA ILE A 188 -12.05 -4.54 -29.37
C ILE A 188 -11.53 -5.87 -29.92
N ILE A 189 -10.46 -5.82 -30.67
CA ILE A 189 -9.84 -7.00 -31.28
C ILE A 189 -8.65 -7.43 -30.42
N GLY A 190 -8.78 -8.57 -29.77
CA GLY A 190 -7.79 -9.16 -28.87
C GLY A 190 -8.09 -8.88 -27.40
N ALA A 191 -8.19 -9.97 -26.61
CA ALA A 191 -8.40 -9.94 -25.16
C ALA A 191 -7.08 -10.12 -24.37
N GLY A 192 -5.99 -9.53 -24.84
CA GLY A 192 -4.77 -9.33 -24.05
C GLY A 192 -4.95 -8.20 -23.05
N ILE A 193 -3.92 -7.90 -22.25
CA ILE A 193 -3.97 -6.88 -21.19
C ILE A 193 -4.47 -5.54 -21.71
N ALA A 194 -3.92 -5.06 -22.82
CA ALA A 194 -4.32 -3.78 -23.42
C ALA A 194 -5.78 -3.75 -23.87
N GLY A 195 -6.26 -4.83 -24.50
CA GLY A 195 -7.65 -4.93 -24.93
C GLY A 195 -8.63 -5.03 -23.76
N LEU A 196 -8.28 -5.78 -22.72
CA LEU A 196 -9.08 -5.89 -21.49
C LEU A 196 -9.15 -4.54 -20.74
N GLU A 197 -8.05 -3.82 -20.63
CA GLU A 197 -8.07 -2.48 -19.99
C GLU A 197 -8.84 -1.46 -20.82
N ALA A 198 -8.68 -1.48 -22.14
CA ALA A 198 -9.50 -0.64 -23.03
C ALA A 198 -11.00 -0.93 -22.90
N ALA A 199 -11.37 -2.22 -22.80
CA ALA A 199 -12.74 -2.63 -22.58
C ALA A 199 -13.30 -2.15 -21.24
N ARG A 200 -12.51 -2.31 -20.17
CA ARG A 200 -12.88 -1.85 -18.83
C ARG A 200 -13.15 -0.35 -18.82
N VAL A 201 -12.21 0.45 -19.35
CA VAL A 201 -12.35 1.91 -19.38
C VAL A 201 -13.53 2.33 -20.24
N ALA A 202 -13.73 1.71 -21.41
CA ALA A 202 -14.85 2.02 -22.30
C ALA A 202 -16.21 1.70 -21.63
N ALA A 203 -16.30 0.57 -20.94
CA ALA A 203 -17.51 0.17 -20.20
C ALA A 203 -17.80 1.13 -19.04
N LEU A 204 -16.78 1.52 -18.24
CA LEU A 204 -16.93 2.50 -17.17
C LEU A 204 -17.36 3.88 -17.68
N ARG A 205 -17.00 4.22 -18.91
CA ARG A 205 -17.47 5.44 -19.57
C ARG A 205 -18.87 5.35 -20.15
N GLY A 206 -19.54 4.19 -20.04
CA GLY A 206 -20.92 3.97 -20.49
C GLY A 206 -21.07 3.54 -21.94
N HIS A 207 -20.03 3.01 -22.56
CA HIS A 207 -20.10 2.42 -23.91
C HIS A 207 -20.54 0.96 -23.89
N HIS A 208 -21.14 0.49 -24.98
CA HIS A 208 -21.38 -0.94 -25.23
C HIS A 208 -20.13 -1.54 -25.85
N VAL A 209 -19.51 -2.52 -25.14
CA VAL A 209 -18.22 -3.07 -25.55
C VAL A 209 -18.38 -4.54 -25.93
N THR A 210 -17.83 -4.91 -27.08
CA THR A 210 -17.69 -6.30 -27.53
C THR A 210 -16.21 -6.59 -27.77
N ILE A 211 -15.71 -7.67 -27.14
CA ILE A 211 -14.33 -8.12 -27.30
C ILE A 211 -14.31 -9.35 -28.20
N PHE A 212 -13.47 -9.33 -29.22
CA PHE A 212 -13.22 -10.46 -30.10
C PHE A 212 -11.84 -11.05 -29.80
N GLU A 213 -11.80 -12.32 -29.42
CA GLU A 213 -10.57 -13.05 -29.12
C GLU A 213 -10.48 -14.31 -29.99
N LYS A 214 -9.32 -14.56 -30.58
CA LYS A 214 -9.09 -15.72 -31.43
C LYS A 214 -8.83 -17.01 -30.66
N SER A 215 -8.36 -16.91 -29.42
CA SER A 215 -8.09 -18.05 -28.55
C SER A 215 -9.27 -18.36 -27.64
N LEU A 216 -9.30 -19.55 -27.07
CA LEU A 216 -10.32 -19.94 -26.09
C LEU A 216 -10.14 -19.33 -24.71
N GLN A 217 -9.00 -18.69 -24.49
CA GLN A 217 -8.65 -18.05 -23.20
C GLN A 217 -8.32 -16.58 -23.41
N ILE A 218 -8.84 -15.74 -22.52
CA ILE A 218 -8.49 -14.31 -22.43
C ILE A 218 -7.20 -14.14 -21.62
N GLY A 219 -6.47 -13.02 -21.82
CA GLY A 219 -5.24 -12.69 -21.09
C GLY A 219 -4.01 -12.61 -21.98
N GLY A 220 -4.02 -13.22 -23.16
CA GLY A 220 -2.92 -13.14 -24.13
C GLY A 220 -1.57 -13.56 -23.54
N GLN A 221 -0.54 -12.74 -23.72
CA GLN A 221 0.83 -13.03 -23.22
C GLN A 221 0.91 -13.13 -21.69
N LEU A 222 -0.04 -12.57 -20.93
CA LEU A 222 -0.05 -12.65 -19.48
C LEU A 222 -0.15 -14.11 -19.00
N LEU A 223 -0.89 -14.97 -19.71
CA LEU A 223 -1.02 -16.39 -19.37
C LEU A 223 0.33 -17.10 -19.40
N ILE A 224 1.16 -16.77 -20.36
CA ILE A 224 2.51 -17.35 -20.50
C ILE A 224 3.43 -16.79 -19.42
N ALA A 225 3.39 -15.48 -19.18
CA ALA A 225 4.21 -14.82 -18.16
C ALA A 225 3.89 -15.33 -16.75
N LEU A 226 2.61 -15.51 -16.41
CA LEU A 226 2.19 -16.03 -15.12
C LEU A 226 2.63 -17.49 -14.89
N SER A 227 2.66 -18.32 -15.91
CA SER A 227 3.13 -19.69 -15.79
C SER A 227 4.61 -19.80 -15.42
N LEU A 228 5.42 -18.84 -15.85
CA LEU A 228 6.85 -18.75 -15.51
C LEU A 228 7.09 -18.18 -14.11
N ILE A 229 6.23 -17.29 -13.64
CA ILE A 229 6.34 -16.68 -12.30
C ILE A 229 5.90 -17.69 -11.22
N HIS A 230 4.90 -18.52 -11.46
CA HIS A 230 4.44 -19.53 -10.52
C HIS A 230 5.45 -20.65 -10.24
N ILE A 231 6.50 -20.77 -11.03
CA ILE A 231 7.57 -21.75 -10.81
C ILE A 231 8.53 -21.29 -9.69
N SER A 232 8.56 -20.02 -9.35
CA SER A 232 9.57 -19.43 -8.46
C SER A 232 9.04 -18.90 -7.11
N GLU A 233 7.73 -18.90 -6.87
CA GLU A 233 7.14 -18.49 -5.59
C GLU A 233 6.42 -19.68 -4.94
N PRO A 234 7.01 -20.32 -3.92
CA PRO A 234 6.25 -21.24 -3.07
C PRO A 234 5.21 -20.45 -2.30
N THR A 235 3.96 -20.84 -2.43
CA THR A 235 2.82 -20.37 -1.64
C THR A 235 3.03 -20.60 -0.15
#